data_1260dfe31c2e6facbfac637a9e2262ee
#
_entry.id   1260dfe31c2e6facbfac637a9e2262ee
#
_cell.length_a   1.000
_cell.length_b   1.000
_cell.length_c   1.000
_cell.angle_alpha   90.00
_cell.angle_beta   90.00
_cell.angle_gamma   90.00
#
_symmetry.space_group_name_H-M   'P 1'
#
loop_
_entity.id
_entity.type
_entity.pdbx_description
1 polymer ?
#
loop_
_entity_poly.entity_id
_entity_poly.type
_entity_poly.pdbx_seq_one_letter_code
_entity_poly.pdbx_strand_id
1 'polypeptide(L)'
;PRQAHRRSDVIIELCGVPGAGKSTIAHELVRELHRLGRAASLPLEEVSPRRSRPPRLRRTLRRAAVETAGHPLESAKTVRAVMRSRQPTRREVAIRSLNWLVLRAAMRRASTMVGFHVIDQGLVQELCSLGFRGDAGSAIDVADPGVGLLAPDLILVVEARFNENIHSHH
;
A
#
# COMPACT_ATOMS: atom_id res chain seq x y z
N PRO A 1 -31.96 12.40 3.54
CA PRO A 1 -31.17 11.94 2.43
C PRO A 1 -29.75 12.51 2.59
N ARG A 2 -28.80 11.66 3.02
CA ARG A 2 -27.38 12.02 3.08
C ARG A 2 -26.95 12.23 1.63
N GLN A 3 -26.66 13.44 1.23
CA GLN A 3 -25.95 13.73 0.00
C GLN A 3 -24.62 12.98 0.09
N ALA A 4 -24.52 11.89 -0.68
CA ALA A 4 -23.25 11.26 -0.93
C ALA A 4 -22.37 12.31 -1.63
N HIS A 5 -21.48 12.96 -0.87
CA HIS A 5 -20.38 13.70 -1.47
C HIS A 5 -19.70 12.72 -2.42
N ARG A 6 -19.87 12.93 -3.72
CA ARG A 6 -19.09 12.20 -4.73
C ARG A 6 -17.63 12.51 -4.43
N ARG A 7 -16.94 11.57 -3.79
CA ARG A 7 -15.49 11.65 -3.68
C ARG A 7 -14.94 11.80 -5.08
N SER A 8 -14.19 12.83 -5.31
CA SER A 8 -13.52 13.09 -6.59
C SER A 8 -12.23 12.28 -6.74
N ASP A 9 -11.88 11.54 -5.71
CA ASP A 9 -10.72 10.68 -5.58
C ASP A 9 -11.13 9.20 -5.53
N VAL A 10 -10.44 8.35 -6.25
CA VAL A 10 -10.64 6.89 -6.27
C VAL A 10 -9.30 6.22 -5.99
N ILE A 11 -9.24 5.44 -4.92
CA ILE A 11 -8.05 4.66 -4.55
C ILE A 11 -8.23 3.22 -5.02
N ILE A 12 -7.33 2.78 -5.89
CA ILE A 12 -7.30 1.41 -6.46
C ILE A 12 -6.08 0.69 -5.87
N GLU A 13 -6.30 -0.42 -5.19
CA GLU A 13 -5.23 -1.26 -4.69
C GLU A 13 -5.05 -2.50 -5.55
N LEU A 14 -3.80 -2.80 -5.93
CA LEU A 14 -3.42 -4.06 -6.56
C LEU A 14 -2.91 -5.03 -5.50
N CYS A 15 -3.55 -6.18 -5.38
CA CYS A 15 -3.18 -7.26 -4.45
C CYS A 15 -2.75 -8.50 -5.24
N GLY A 16 -1.81 -9.27 -4.72
CA GLY A 16 -1.36 -10.51 -5.36
C GLY A 16 0.03 -10.93 -4.89
N VAL A 17 0.46 -12.13 -5.28
CA VAL A 17 1.75 -12.69 -4.87
C VAL A 17 2.95 -11.86 -5.36
N PRO A 18 4.10 -11.90 -4.66
CA PRO A 18 5.33 -11.30 -5.17
C PRO A 18 5.67 -11.83 -6.56
N GLY A 19 6.05 -10.94 -7.48
CA GLY A 19 6.37 -11.33 -8.86
C GLY A 19 5.18 -11.43 -9.82
N ALA A 20 3.93 -11.28 -9.37
CA ALA A 20 2.73 -11.35 -10.22
C ALA A 20 2.59 -10.20 -11.26
N GLY A 21 3.53 -9.26 -11.31
CA GLY A 21 3.47 -8.14 -12.27
C GLY A 21 2.65 -6.95 -11.81
N LYS A 22 2.29 -6.83 -10.52
CA LYS A 22 1.48 -5.74 -9.99
C LYS A 22 1.96 -4.35 -10.40
N SER A 23 3.27 -4.07 -10.25
CA SER A 23 3.82 -2.76 -10.62
C SER A 23 3.71 -2.49 -12.12
N THR A 24 3.86 -3.51 -12.97
CA THR A 24 3.65 -3.37 -14.42
C THR A 24 2.21 -3.01 -14.72
N ILE A 25 1.26 -3.73 -14.12
CA ILE A 25 -0.19 -3.46 -14.29
C ILE A 25 -0.54 -2.08 -13.75
N ALA A 26 0.03 -1.66 -12.62
CA ALA A 26 -0.19 -0.33 -12.05
C ALA A 26 0.21 0.79 -13.03
N HIS A 27 1.37 0.66 -13.66
CA HIS A 27 1.84 1.60 -14.67
C HIS A 27 0.96 1.63 -15.92
N GLU A 28 0.56 0.44 -16.41
CA GLU A 28 -0.33 0.34 -17.57
C GLU A 28 -1.69 0.96 -17.27
N LEU A 29 -2.26 0.69 -16.09
CA LEU A 29 -3.54 1.25 -15.67
C LEU A 29 -3.48 2.78 -15.61
N VAL A 30 -2.44 3.36 -15.01
CA VAL A 30 -2.28 4.82 -14.96
C VAL A 30 -2.11 5.39 -16.36
N ARG A 31 -1.34 4.74 -17.25
CA ARG A 31 -1.18 5.17 -18.64
C ARG A 31 -2.51 5.17 -19.39
N GLU A 32 -3.31 4.13 -19.22
CA GLU A 32 -4.61 4.01 -19.88
C GLU A 32 -5.61 5.06 -19.35
N LEU A 33 -5.63 5.30 -18.04
CA LEU A 33 -6.44 6.35 -17.45
C LEU A 33 -6.07 7.73 -18.01
N HIS A 34 -4.77 8.03 -18.16
CA HIS A 34 -4.31 9.27 -18.79
C HIS A 34 -4.75 9.35 -20.27
N ARG A 35 -4.68 8.24 -21.03
CA ARG A 35 -5.15 8.17 -22.41
C ARG A 35 -6.65 8.48 -22.52
N LEU A 36 -7.43 8.10 -21.51
CA LEU A 36 -8.85 8.42 -21.37
C LEU A 36 -9.12 9.84 -20.82
N GLY A 37 -8.11 10.69 -20.70
CA GLY A 37 -8.23 12.05 -20.18
C GLY A 37 -8.52 12.12 -18.67
N ARG A 38 -8.24 11.04 -17.91
CA ARG A 38 -8.45 11.00 -16.47
C ARG A 38 -7.14 11.30 -15.73
N ALA A 39 -7.24 12.13 -14.69
CA ALA A 39 -6.10 12.32 -13.77
C ALA A 39 -5.85 11.02 -13.02
N ALA A 40 -4.60 10.54 -13.06
CA ALA A 40 -4.21 9.32 -12.36
C ALA A 40 -2.77 9.43 -11.85
N SER A 41 -2.43 8.72 -10.76
CA SER A 41 -1.10 8.74 -10.18
C SER A 41 -0.74 7.42 -9.47
N LEU A 42 0.56 7.24 -9.20
CA LEU A 42 1.12 6.15 -8.40
C LEU A 42 1.72 6.74 -7.11
N PRO A 43 0.94 6.95 -6.04
CA PRO A 43 1.39 7.66 -4.84
C PRO A 43 2.62 7.05 -4.16
N LEU A 44 2.81 5.72 -4.28
CA LEU A 44 3.97 5.02 -3.73
C LEU A 44 5.23 5.15 -4.60
N GLU A 45 5.12 5.32 -5.92
CA GLU A 45 6.28 5.46 -6.80
C GLU A 45 7.03 6.78 -6.65
N GLU A 46 6.35 7.84 -6.28
CA GLU A 46 7.04 9.06 -5.86
C GLU A 46 7.99 8.81 -4.67
N VAL A 47 7.80 7.67 -3.98
CA VAL A 47 8.66 7.20 -2.89
C VAL A 47 9.81 6.36 -3.38
N SER A 48 9.66 5.68 -4.52
CA SER A 48 10.55 4.59 -4.95
C SER A 48 10.98 4.72 -6.42
N PRO A 49 11.77 5.73 -6.80
CA PRO A 49 12.40 5.66 -8.11
C PRO A 49 13.33 4.45 -8.15
N ARG A 50 13.29 3.68 -9.23
CA ARG A 50 14.07 2.46 -9.46
C ARG A 50 15.60 2.64 -9.40
N ARG A 51 16.11 3.85 -9.14
CA ARG A 51 17.55 4.20 -9.07
C ARG A 51 18.03 4.27 -7.64
N SER A 52 19.06 3.48 -7.31
CA SER A 52 19.94 3.44 -6.13
C SER A 52 19.29 3.37 -4.71
N ARG A 53 19.73 2.40 -3.89
CA ARG A 53 19.24 2.10 -2.53
C ARG A 53 19.32 3.27 -1.52
N PRO A 54 20.40 4.07 -1.43
CA PRO A 54 20.52 5.09 -0.39
C PRO A 54 19.47 6.21 -0.43
N PRO A 55 19.15 6.83 -1.57
CA PRO A 55 18.14 7.89 -1.61
C PRO A 55 16.72 7.37 -1.34
N ARG A 56 16.44 6.08 -1.61
CA ARG A 56 15.16 5.45 -1.32
C ARG A 56 14.89 5.37 0.19
N LEU A 57 15.83 4.85 0.97
CA LEU A 57 15.70 4.73 2.42
C LEU A 57 15.49 6.11 3.08
N ARG A 58 16.27 7.10 2.71
CA ARG A 58 16.13 8.47 3.23
C ARG A 58 14.74 9.07 2.96
N ARG A 59 14.20 8.88 1.77
CA ARG A 59 12.86 9.35 1.42
C ARG A 59 11.78 8.62 2.22
N THR A 60 11.88 7.29 2.34
CA THR A 60 10.98 6.46 3.13
C THR A 60 10.96 6.92 4.59
N LEU A 61 12.13 7.08 5.20
CA LEU A 61 12.26 7.57 6.58
C LEU A 61 11.68 8.98 6.76
N ARG A 62 11.98 9.90 5.82
CA ARG A 62 11.42 11.25 5.86
C ARG A 62 9.89 11.25 5.81
N ARG A 63 9.28 10.41 4.96
CA ARG A 63 7.81 10.32 4.89
C ARG A 63 7.21 9.75 6.15
N ALA A 64 7.77 8.67 6.69
CA ALA A 64 7.34 8.13 7.95
C ALA A 64 7.46 9.16 9.09
N ALA A 65 8.54 9.93 9.11
CA ALA A 65 8.74 11.00 10.10
C ALA A 65 7.69 12.12 9.95
N VAL A 66 7.38 12.55 8.72
CA VAL A 66 6.34 13.56 8.46
C VAL A 66 4.95 13.04 8.86
N GLU A 67 4.62 11.78 8.53
CA GLU A 67 3.36 11.16 8.95
C GLU A 67 3.27 11.08 10.49
N THR A 68 4.35 10.66 11.14
CA THR A 68 4.40 10.56 12.61
C THR A 68 4.26 11.92 13.28
N ALA A 69 4.91 12.95 12.75
CA ALA A 69 4.82 14.31 13.30
C ALA A 69 3.44 14.92 13.09
N GLY A 70 2.81 14.68 11.93
CA GLY A 70 1.47 15.19 11.62
C GLY A 70 0.35 14.44 12.33
N HIS A 71 0.55 13.14 12.62
CA HIS A 71 -0.46 12.25 13.19
C HIS A 71 0.10 11.34 14.27
N PRO A 72 0.61 11.88 15.39
CA PRO A 72 1.38 11.12 16.37
C PRO A 72 0.58 10.00 17.04
N LEU A 73 -0.68 10.25 17.41
CA LEU A 73 -1.53 9.26 18.07
C LEU A 73 -1.85 8.08 17.17
N GLU A 74 -2.17 8.34 15.92
CA GLU A 74 -2.49 7.29 14.95
C GLU A 74 -1.24 6.50 14.56
N SER A 75 -0.12 7.17 14.41
CA SER A 75 1.18 6.53 14.18
C SER A 75 1.57 5.62 15.35
N ALA A 76 1.38 6.08 16.59
CA ALA A 76 1.62 5.27 17.78
C ALA A 76 0.69 4.03 17.85
N LYS A 77 -0.60 4.20 17.52
CA LYS A 77 -1.55 3.08 17.42
C LYS A 77 -1.10 2.06 16.37
N THR A 78 -0.70 2.53 15.18
CA THR A 78 -0.20 1.68 14.10
C THR A 78 1.02 0.87 14.56
N VAL A 79 2.04 1.52 15.12
CA VAL A 79 3.25 0.85 15.62
C VAL A 79 2.91 -0.16 16.71
N ARG A 80 2.07 0.23 17.69
CA ARG A 80 1.63 -0.67 18.78
C ARG A 80 0.92 -1.90 18.23
N ALA A 81 0.11 -1.74 17.21
CA ALA A 81 -0.60 -2.83 16.60
C ALA A 81 0.34 -3.79 15.85
N VAL A 82 1.31 -3.26 15.08
CA VAL A 82 2.38 -4.07 14.49
C VAL A 82 3.18 -4.82 15.56
N MET A 83 3.47 -4.19 16.70
CA MET A 83 4.13 -4.86 17.83
C MET A 83 3.30 -6.02 18.39
N ARG A 84 1.98 -5.85 18.49
CA ARG A 84 1.06 -6.88 18.98
C ARG A 84 0.90 -8.05 18.01
N SER A 85 1.15 -7.85 16.71
CA SER A 85 1.02 -8.90 15.69
C SER A 85 2.09 -10.02 15.81
N ARG A 86 2.91 -10.03 16.87
CA ARG A 86 3.87 -11.09 17.20
C ARG A 86 4.84 -11.41 16.06
N GLN A 87 5.35 -10.38 15.39
CA GLN A 87 6.34 -10.60 14.34
C GLN A 87 7.60 -11.30 14.92
N PRO A 88 8.23 -12.22 14.15
CA PRO A 88 9.29 -13.08 14.68
C PRO A 88 10.54 -12.34 15.13
N THR A 89 10.81 -11.15 14.59
CA THR A 89 12.00 -10.37 14.96
C THR A 89 11.70 -8.89 15.14
N ARG A 90 12.51 -8.21 15.98
CA ARG A 90 12.44 -6.73 16.15
C ARG A 90 12.68 -6.00 14.83
N ARG A 91 13.52 -6.58 13.96
CA ARG A 91 13.80 -6.02 12.64
C ARG A 91 12.54 -6.04 11.77
N GLU A 92 11.76 -7.11 11.79
CA GLU A 92 10.49 -7.19 11.06
C GLU A 92 9.46 -6.22 11.61
N VAL A 93 9.34 -6.10 12.94
CA VAL A 93 8.49 -5.06 13.55
C VAL A 93 8.86 -3.68 13.01
N ALA A 94 10.14 -3.33 12.99
CA ALA A 94 10.60 -2.03 12.51
C ALA A 94 10.29 -1.82 11.01
N ILE A 95 10.56 -2.83 10.17
CA ILE A 95 10.28 -2.76 8.72
C ILE A 95 8.77 -2.63 8.46
N ARG A 96 7.94 -3.45 9.12
CA ARG A 96 6.48 -3.40 8.98
C ARG A 96 5.92 -2.06 9.46
N SER A 97 6.35 -1.58 10.62
CA SER A 97 5.93 -0.26 11.12
C SER A 97 6.27 0.85 10.13
N LEU A 98 7.48 0.83 9.56
CA LEU A 98 7.90 1.81 8.55
C LEU A 98 7.04 1.73 7.28
N ASN A 99 6.78 0.53 6.76
CA ASN A 99 5.93 0.33 5.59
C ASN A 99 4.52 0.87 5.83
N TRP A 100 3.93 0.57 6.98
CA TRP A 100 2.60 1.05 7.36
C TRP A 100 2.53 2.57 7.45
N LEU A 101 3.51 3.23 8.07
CA LEU A 101 3.54 4.69 8.16
C LEU A 101 3.65 5.35 6.78
N VAL A 102 4.47 4.78 5.89
CA VAL A 102 4.62 5.26 4.52
C VAL A 102 3.35 5.04 3.70
N LEU A 103 2.72 3.87 3.85
CA LEU A 103 1.45 3.57 3.18
C LEU A 103 0.35 4.54 3.63
N ARG A 104 0.22 4.79 4.94
CA ARG A 104 -0.73 5.77 5.47
C ARG A 104 -0.50 7.16 4.89
N ALA A 105 0.75 7.62 4.85
CA ALA A 105 1.10 8.90 4.24
C ALA A 105 0.71 8.98 2.76
N ALA A 106 0.92 7.89 2.00
CA ALA A 106 0.55 7.82 0.60
C ALA A 106 -0.98 7.85 0.39
N MET A 107 -1.72 7.09 1.20
CA MET A 107 -3.19 7.03 1.11
C MET A 107 -3.84 8.35 1.54
N ARG A 108 -3.34 9.00 2.61
CA ARG A 108 -3.83 10.34 3.00
C ARG A 108 -3.60 11.35 1.88
N ARG A 109 -2.41 11.32 1.27
CA ARG A 109 -2.13 12.20 0.14
C ARG A 109 -3.08 11.91 -1.03
N ALA A 110 -3.32 10.64 -1.35
CA ALA A 110 -4.26 10.23 -2.37
C ALA A 110 -5.68 10.77 -2.08
N SER A 111 -6.16 10.65 -0.84
CA SER A 111 -7.50 11.10 -0.45
C SER A 111 -7.70 12.63 -0.45
N THR A 112 -6.62 13.41 -0.61
CA THR A 112 -6.67 14.88 -0.75
C THR A 112 -6.52 15.36 -2.20
N MET A 113 -6.27 14.46 -3.13
CA MET A 113 -6.05 14.75 -4.55
C MET A 113 -7.22 14.25 -5.38
N VAL A 114 -7.59 15.01 -6.41
CA VAL A 114 -8.63 14.58 -7.36
C VAL A 114 -8.06 13.60 -8.37
N GLY A 115 -8.75 12.48 -8.62
CA GLY A 115 -8.40 11.53 -9.66
C GLY A 115 -8.28 10.09 -9.16
N PHE A 116 -7.63 9.27 -9.97
CA PHE A 116 -7.39 7.85 -9.68
C PHE A 116 -5.98 7.66 -9.08
N HIS A 117 -5.90 6.97 -7.95
CA HIS A 117 -4.66 6.73 -7.24
C HIS A 117 -4.43 5.23 -7.15
N VAL A 118 -3.50 4.73 -7.97
CA VAL A 118 -3.19 3.30 -8.03
C VAL A 118 -2.06 2.96 -7.07
N ILE A 119 -2.29 1.98 -6.20
CA ILE A 119 -1.36 1.51 -5.18
C ILE A 119 -1.02 0.05 -5.47
N ASP A 120 0.22 -0.22 -5.84
CA ASP A 120 0.71 -1.56 -6.22
C ASP A 120 1.10 -2.43 -5.03
N GLN A 121 1.16 -1.85 -3.83
CA GLN A 121 1.41 -2.52 -2.57
C GLN A 121 0.68 -1.76 -1.47
N GLY A 122 -0.60 -2.07 -1.27
CA GLY A 122 -1.49 -1.31 -0.42
C GLY A 122 -1.80 -1.96 0.93
N LEU A 123 -2.91 -1.54 1.50
CA LEU A 123 -3.37 -1.92 2.83
C LEU A 123 -3.65 -3.43 2.96
N VAL A 124 -4.37 -4.00 2.00
CA VAL A 124 -4.70 -5.43 2.01
C VAL A 124 -3.44 -6.27 1.89
N GLN A 125 -2.52 -5.90 1.02
CA GLN A 125 -1.23 -6.57 0.87
C GLN A 125 -0.40 -6.54 2.17
N GLU A 126 -0.36 -5.40 2.87
CA GLU A 126 0.35 -5.28 4.15
C GLU A 126 -0.36 -6.05 5.27
N LEU A 127 -1.70 -6.08 5.33
CA LEU A 127 -2.46 -6.92 6.26
C LEU A 127 -2.17 -8.40 6.05
N CYS A 128 -2.23 -8.87 4.81
CA CYS A 128 -1.85 -10.25 4.47
C CYS A 128 -0.41 -10.55 4.89
N SER A 129 0.50 -9.61 4.69
CA SER A 129 1.92 -9.75 5.05
C SER A 129 2.13 -9.82 6.57
N LEU A 130 1.34 -9.10 7.36
CA LEU A 130 1.35 -9.20 8.83
C LEU A 130 0.82 -10.57 9.29
N GLY A 131 -0.30 -11.02 8.73
CA GLY A 131 -0.94 -12.28 9.10
C GLY A 131 -0.14 -13.52 8.67
N PHE A 132 0.62 -13.44 7.59
CA PHE A 132 1.40 -14.58 7.07
C PHE A 132 2.55 -15.00 7.99
N ARG A 133 3.16 -14.07 8.73
CA ARG A 133 4.28 -14.32 9.64
C ARG A 133 3.98 -14.07 11.11
N GLY A 134 2.82 -13.50 11.41
CA GLY A 134 2.37 -13.16 12.74
C GLY A 134 0.99 -13.69 13.05
N ASP A 135 0.32 -13.05 14.00
CA ASP A 135 -1.07 -13.35 14.36
C ASP A 135 -2.04 -12.52 13.50
N ALA A 136 -2.78 -13.20 12.61
CA ALA A 136 -3.76 -12.58 11.72
C ALA A 136 -4.91 -11.88 12.48
N GLY A 137 -5.32 -12.39 13.64
CA GLY A 137 -6.36 -11.77 14.48
C GLY A 137 -5.91 -10.40 14.98
N SER A 138 -4.68 -10.30 15.48
CA SER A 138 -4.10 -9.02 15.90
C SER A 138 -3.83 -8.05 14.73
N ALA A 139 -3.68 -8.56 13.50
CA ALA A 139 -3.51 -7.70 12.33
C ALA A 139 -4.79 -6.92 12.00
N ILE A 140 -5.97 -7.50 12.27
CA ILE A 140 -7.27 -6.83 12.05
C ILE A 140 -7.45 -5.68 13.04
N ASP A 141 -6.99 -5.82 14.29
CA ASP A 141 -7.01 -4.73 15.28
C ASP A 141 -6.13 -3.53 14.87
N VAL A 142 -5.10 -3.77 14.02
CA VAL A 142 -4.29 -2.70 13.40
C VAL A 142 -5.13 -1.83 12.49
N ALA A 143 -6.13 -2.43 11.91
CA ALA A 143 -6.98 -1.81 10.91
C ALA A 143 -8.00 -0.85 11.51
N ASP A 144 -8.32 -0.97 12.81
CA ASP A 144 -9.61 -0.50 13.29
C ASP A 144 -9.79 1.02 13.41
N PRO A 145 -9.08 1.94 13.98
CA PRO A 145 -9.69 3.28 14.11
C PRO A 145 -9.34 4.28 13.00
N GLY A 146 -8.70 3.89 11.95
CA GLY A 146 -8.35 4.78 10.84
C GLY A 146 -8.52 4.16 9.47
N VAL A 147 -8.79 2.87 9.39
CA VAL A 147 -8.90 2.14 8.13
C VAL A 147 -10.11 2.56 7.32
N GLY A 148 -11.24 2.87 7.97
CA GLY A 148 -12.43 3.34 7.25
C GLY A 148 -12.23 4.64 6.43
N LEU A 149 -11.24 5.46 6.80
CA LEU A 149 -10.86 6.66 6.05
C LEU A 149 -9.78 6.40 4.99
N LEU A 150 -9.08 5.26 5.10
CA LEU A 150 -7.94 4.91 4.25
C LEU A 150 -8.17 3.62 3.44
N ALA A 151 -9.35 3.03 3.52
CA ALA A 151 -9.69 1.86 2.74
C ALA A 151 -9.67 2.19 1.24
N PRO A 152 -9.16 1.29 0.38
CA PRO A 152 -9.25 1.45 -1.06
C PRO A 152 -10.71 1.35 -1.50
N ASP A 153 -11.09 2.09 -2.55
CA ASP A 153 -12.42 2.03 -3.17
C ASP A 153 -12.56 0.79 -4.05
N LEU A 154 -11.44 0.29 -4.58
CA LEU A 154 -11.39 -0.89 -5.44
C LEU A 154 -10.12 -1.71 -5.15
N ILE A 155 -10.28 -3.02 -5.05
CA ILE A 155 -9.18 -3.97 -4.93
C ILE A 155 -9.15 -4.83 -6.19
N LEU A 156 -8.02 -4.85 -6.90
CA LEU A 156 -7.78 -5.70 -8.06
C LEU A 156 -6.79 -6.80 -7.68
N VAL A 157 -7.21 -8.05 -7.80
CA VAL A 157 -6.36 -9.20 -7.54
C VAL A 157 -5.59 -9.55 -8.82
N VAL A 158 -4.27 -9.55 -8.73
CA VAL A 158 -3.37 -9.89 -9.83
C VAL A 158 -2.88 -11.31 -9.65
N GLU A 159 -3.30 -12.19 -10.55
CA GLU A 159 -2.90 -13.59 -10.59
C GLU A 159 -1.82 -13.80 -11.64
N ALA A 160 -0.70 -14.44 -11.26
CA ALA A 160 0.29 -14.93 -12.20
C ALA A 160 -0.12 -16.35 -12.66
N ARG A 161 -0.43 -16.50 -13.94
CA ARG A 161 -0.53 -17.84 -14.54
C ARG A 161 0.88 -18.31 -14.85
N PHE A 162 1.36 -19.31 -14.12
CA PHE A 162 2.56 -20.05 -14.51
C PHE A 162 2.16 -20.94 -15.71
N ASN A 163 2.72 -20.66 -16.88
CA ASN A 163 2.63 -21.60 -18.00
C ASN A 163 3.52 -22.81 -17.67
N GLU A 164 2.92 -23.95 -17.33
CA GLU A 164 3.62 -25.22 -17.08
C GLU A 164 4.30 -25.80 -18.33
N ASN A 165 4.18 -25.15 -19.49
CA ASN A 165 4.65 -25.63 -20.79
C ASN A 165 6.17 -25.42 -21.05
N ILE A 166 7.01 -25.16 -20.02
CA ILE A 166 8.46 -24.98 -20.24
C ILE A 166 9.27 -26.30 -20.09
N HIS A 167 8.65 -27.42 -19.78
CA HIS A 167 9.35 -28.69 -19.60
C HIS A 167 8.92 -29.78 -20.58
N SER A 168 9.10 -29.56 -21.87
CA SER A 168 9.08 -30.69 -22.82
C SER A 168 9.99 -30.43 -24.02
N HIS A 169 11.29 -30.23 -23.78
CA HIS A 169 12.33 -30.41 -24.76
C HIS A 169 13.59 -30.88 -24.07
N HIS A 170 13.66 -32.19 -23.84
CA HIS A 170 14.91 -32.98 -23.78
C HIS A 170 14.69 -34.30 -24.50
#